data_8d7b05824bb17c877d845509bb692536
#
_entry.id   8d7b05824bb17c877d845509bb692536
#
_cell.length_a   1.000
_cell.length_b   1.000
_cell.length_c   1.000
_cell.angle_alpha   90.00
_cell.angle_beta   90.00
_cell.angle_gamma   90.00
#
_symmetry.space_group_name_H-M   'P 1'
#
loop_
_entity.id
_entity.type
_entity.pdbx_description
1 polymer ?
#
loop_
_entity_poly.entity_id
_entity_poly.type
_entity_poly.pdbx_seq_one_letter_code
_entity_poly.pdbx_strand_id
1 'polypeptide(L)'
;MTTSNVFFKASLVAASVAVASSAYSAGFALNDHSATASGTALAGAAASGADISFSYWNPALFLNATETTVYVSGAYVMPSMEATVTEATNGTDLTATSATSSTDSVNDTLVPAIYFAKPLSDSTVAGISLNVPYGLSGDYGDEWAGRFHATETSIQDIALSFSLAHRLNEKLSVGASVQLHQAEVVLASAVGNAALSEGDGRIEADATGYGYSLGALFEPVKGTRIGVGYRSEVDFEFEGDVEYTDVSSTLNGYLQSNFGYQLVDAGVSDSLTFPSVLTISLDQELTNKLTLGLTAMRTGWGSMDELRIDFDSNQPDSVLTFGFEDQWFYSAGLTYDYSDKLILRTGVAVDSSPVTDEYRSARTPDGDRTWLSFGGTYNVNDMTSLTFAYTHVMIDDVSVSRDSTDGGATDEDAARGDFEADYKSSANVFSLAMNMSF
;
A
#
# COMPACT_ATOMS: atom_id res chain seq x y z
N MET A 1 5.64 27.90 -18.78
CA MET A 1 4.63 27.13 -18.05
C MET A 1 5.21 26.06 -17.15
N THR A 2 6.54 26.06 -16.93
CA THR A 2 7.31 25.01 -16.25
C THR A 2 7.59 25.26 -14.76
N THR A 3 7.39 26.47 -14.23
CA THR A 3 7.71 26.80 -12.83
C THR A 3 6.61 26.43 -11.81
N SER A 4 5.35 26.36 -12.23
CA SER A 4 4.24 26.03 -11.30
C SER A 4 4.19 24.55 -10.94
N ASN A 5 4.53 23.66 -11.88
CA ASN A 5 4.56 22.21 -11.64
C ASN A 5 5.72 21.80 -10.71
N VAL A 6 6.85 22.50 -10.79
CA VAL A 6 8.02 22.21 -9.95
C VAL A 6 7.75 22.57 -8.48
N PHE A 7 7.07 23.69 -8.20
CA PHE A 7 6.70 24.07 -6.83
C PHE A 7 5.66 23.16 -6.23
N PHE A 8 4.70 22.65 -7.01
CA PHE A 8 3.69 21.71 -6.53
C PHE A 8 4.30 20.32 -6.27
N LYS A 9 5.11 19.83 -7.18
CA LYS A 9 5.90 18.59 -6.99
C LYS A 9 6.84 18.69 -5.77
N ALA A 10 7.60 19.78 -5.64
CA ALA A 10 8.50 20.00 -4.51
C ALA A 10 7.77 20.12 -3.15
N SER A 11 6.54 20.63 -3.12
CA SER A 11 5.76 20.76 -1.88
C SER A 11 5.11 19.43 -1.44
N LEU A 12 4.69 18.59 -2.39
CA LEU A 12 4.22 17.22 -2.10
C LEU A 12 5.40 16.30 -1.72
N VAL A 13 6.51 16.35 -2.45
CA VAL A 13 7.74 15.60 -2.13
C VAL A 13 8.33 16.03 -0.79
N ALA A 14 8.29 17.32 -0.43
CA ALA A 14 8.75 17.77 0.90
C ALA A 14 7.84 17.27 2.05
N ALA A 15 6.57 16.93 1.77
CA ALA A 15 5.69 16.24 2.73
C ALA A 15 5.94 14.72 2.74
N SER A 16 6.45 14.15 1.65
CA SER A 16 6.74 12.72 1.48
C SER A 16 8.06 12.27 2.12
N VAL A 17 9.05 13.16 2.28
CA VAL A 17 10.37 12.86 2.89
C VAL A 17 10.29 12.39 4.37
N ALA A 18 9.08 12.39 4.98
CA ALA A 18 8.87 11.87 6.34
C ALA A 18 8.17 10.49 6.39
N VAL A 19 7.89 9.84 5.25
CA VAL A 19 7.05 8.65 5.19
C VAL A 19 7.74 7.55 4.37
N ALA A 20 8.73 6.90 4.96
CA ALA A 20 9.15 5.59 4.44
C ALA A 20 8.02 4.60 4.75
N SER A 21 7.39 4.03 3.73
CA SER A 21 6.20 3.20 3.90
C SER A 21 6.56 1.73 3.88
N SER A 22 6.26 1.02 4.96
CA SER A 22 6.26 -0.45 4.95
C SER A 22 4.80 -0.91 4.81
N ALA A 23 4.45 -1.61 3.74
CA ALA A 23 3.11 -2.12 3.54
C ALA A 23 2.85 -3.36 4.40
N TYR A 24 1.69 -3.39 5.06
CA TYR A 24 1.20 -4.52 5.84
C TYR A 24 -0.29 -4.81 5.57
N SER A 25 -0.77 -4.48 4.39
CA SER A 25 -1.97 -5.08 3.84
C SER A 25 -1.59 -5.88 2.58
N ALA A 26 -2.47 -6.75 2.11
CA ALA A 26 -2.15 -7.69 1.05
C ALA A 26 -1.61 -6.98 -0.21
N GLY A 27 -0.55 -7.50 -0.77
CA GLY A 27 0.25 -6.79 -1.75
C GLY A 27 0.97 -5.60 -1.11
N PHE A 28 0.77 -4.39 -1.65
CA PHE A 28 1.28 -3.13 -1.09
C PHE A 28 0.21 -2.05 -0.90
N ALA A 29 -1.09 -2.44 -0.86
CA ALA A 29 -2.16 -1.52 -0.48
C ALA A 29 -2.09 -1.21 1.02
N LEU A 30 -2.32 0.05 1.41
CA LEU A 30 -2.42 0.47 2.80
C LEU A 30 -3.89 0.67 3.19
N ASN A 31 -4.25 0.24 4.39
CA ASN A 31 -5.61 0.39 4.94
C ASN A 31 -5.67 1.24 6.22
N ASP A 32 -4.56 1.85 6.62
CA ASP A 32 -4.39 2.56 7.90
C ASP A 32 -4.77 4.06 7.83
N HIS A 33 -5.83 4.38 7.09
CA HIS A 33 -6.26 5.76 6.82
C HIS A 33 -7.14 6.37 7.91
N SER A 34 -7.53 5.59 8.93
CA SER A 34 -8.42 6.00 9.99
C SER A 34 -8.18 5.23 11.27
N ALA A 35 -7.74 5.89 12.33
CA ALA A 35 -7.63 5.27 13.65
C ALA A 35 -8.98 4.73 14.16
N THR A 36 -10.09 5.34 13.75
CA THR A 36 -11.43 4.88 14.11
C THR A 36 -11.77 3.56 13.43
N ALA A 37 -11.49 3.43 12.14
CA ALA A 37 -11.72 2.20 11.38
C ALA A 37 -10.73 1.09 11.80
N SER A 38 -9.45 1.43 12.04
CA SER A 38 -8.44 0.48 12.54
C SER A 38 -8.88 -0.17 13.85
N GLY A 39 -9.55 0.57 14.74
CA GLY A 39 -10.07 0.03 16.00
C GLY A 39 -11.13 -1.08 15.86
N THR A 40 -11.74 -1.23 14.69
CA THR A 40 -12.70 -2.29 14.35
C THR A 40 -12.19 -3.27 13.31
N ALA A 41 -10.87 -3.27 12.99
CA ALA A 41 -10.32 -3.98 11.84
C ALA A 41 -11.09 -3.66 10.55
N LEU A 42 -11.41 -2.39 10.29
CA LEU A 42 -12.17 -1.86 9.15
C LEU A 42 -13.62 -2.35 9.04
N ALA A 43 -14.19 -2.96 10.07
CA ALA A 43 -15.59 -3.37 10.04
C ALA A 43 -16.51 -2.14 9.97
N GLY A 44 -17.40 -2.14 8.98
CA GLY A 44 -18.28 -1.00 8.68
C GLY A 44 -17.63 0.08 7.80
N ALA A 45 -16.46 -0.15 7.19
CA ALA A 45 -15.65 0.86 6.50
C ALA A 45 -16.43 1.73 5.50
N ALA A 46 -17.31 1.17 4.68
CA ALA A 46 -18.09 1.95 3.72
C ALA A 46 -19.45 2.44 4.25
N ALA A 47 -19.83 2.16 5.52
CA ALA A 47 -21.15 2.45 6.06
C ALA A 47 -21.14 3.22 7.39
N SER A 48 -20.04 3.24 8.14
CA SER A 48 -20.00 3.78 9.51
C SER A 48 -20.38 5.27 9.59
N GLY A 49 -21.12 5.59 10.63
CA GLY A 49 -21.51 6.96 10.99
C GLY A 49 -20.54 7.64 11.95
N ALA A 50 -19.41 7.02 12.28
CA ALA A 50 -18.54 7.48 13.36
C ALA A 50 -17.89 8.84 13.11
N ASP A 51 -17.25 9.03 11.95
CA ASP A 51 -16.60 10.29 11.56
C ASP A 51 -16.34 10.36 10.05
N ILE A 52 -15.69 11.44 9.59
CA ILE A 52 -15.46 11.70 8.15
C ILE A 52 -14.32 10.88 7.55
N SER A 53 -13.47 10.23 8.32
CA SER A 53 -12.35 9.43 7.79
C SER A 53 -12.81 8.18 7.02
N PHE A 54 -14.01 7.70 7.29
CA PHE A 54 -14.65 6.63 6.54
C PHE A 54 -14.96 6.98 5.08
N SER A 55 -14.89 8.27 4.72
CA SER A 55 -15.02 8.75 3.34
C SER A 55 -13.93 8.23 2.42
N TYR A 56 -12.81 7.74 2.94
CA TYR A 56 -11.79 7.06 2.17
C TYR A 56 -12.34 5.82 1.42
N TRP A 57 -13.17 5.02 2.10
CA TRP A 57 -13.82 3.85 1.52
C TRP A 57 -15.15 4.16 0.81
N ASN A 58 -15.83 5.24 1.20
CA ASN A 58 -17.11 5.65 0.60
C ASN A 58 -17.27 7.18 0.69
N PRO A 59 -17.08 7.93 -0.41
CA PRO A 59 -17.15 9.39 -0.38
C PRO A 59 -18.52 9.96 0.06
N ALA A 60 -19.61 9.17 0.02
CA ALA A 60 -20.89 9.59 0.60
C ALA A 60 -20.82 9.83 2.12
N LEU A 61 -19.83 9.26 2.81
CA LEU A 61 -19.66 9.39 4.27
C LEU A 61 -19.06 10.74 4.69
N PHE A 62 -18.68 11.64 3.76
CA PHE A 62 -18.47 13.03 4.10
C PHE A 62 -19.73 13.70 4.69
N LEU A 63 -20.93 13.15 4.41
CA LEU A 63 -22.19 13.58 5.04
C LEU A 63 -22.27 13.30 6.56
N ASN A 64 -21.31 12.59 7.15
CA ASN A 64 -21.16 12.51 8.60
C ASN A 64 -20.75 13.85 9.23
N ALA A 65 -20.21 14.79 8.44
CA ALA A 65 -19.94 16.16 8.88
C ALA A 65 -21.25 16.98 8.90
N THR A 66 -21.68 17.38 10.08
CA THR A 66 -22.80 18.34 10.26
C THR A 66 -22.31 19.78 10.39
N GLU A 67 -21.04 19.99 10.65
CA GLU A 67 -20.32 21.25 10.76
C GLU A 67 -19.00 21.15 10.00
N THR A 68 -18.29 22.26 9.85
CA THR A 68 -16.93 22.20 9.29
C THR A 68 -16.07 21.32 10.18
N THR A 69 -15.52 20.26 9.63
CA THR A 69 -14.83 19.21 10.38
C THR A 69 -13.45 18.93 9.79
N VAL A 70 -12.48 18.76 10.67
CA VAL A 70 -11.12 18.30 10.35
C VAL A 70 -10.86 17.01 11.12
N TYR A 71 -10.37 15.99 10.42
CA TYR A 71 -9.86 14.77 11.02
C TYR A 71 -8.41 14.58 10.58
N VAL A 72 -7.52 14.37 11.55
CA VAL A 72 -6.10 14.08 11.32
C VAL A 72 -5.76 12.77 12.00
N SER A 73 -5.15 11.86 11.27
CA SER A 73 -4.73 10.55 11.76
C SER A 73 -3.28 10.27 11.39
N GLY A 74 -2.61 9.48 12.21
CA GLY A 74 -1.33 8.87 11.91
C GLY A 74 -1.31 7.44 12.44
N ALA A 75 -0.96 6.49 11.61
CA ALA A 75 -0.73 5.10 11.96
C ALA A 75 0.77 4.81 11.96
N TYR A 76 1.32 4.46 13.11
CA TYR A 76 2.71 4.02 13.24
C TYR A 76 2.75 2.51 13.10
N VAL A 77 3.27 2.06 11.98
CA VAL A 77 3.37 0.65 11.59
C VAL A 77 4.75 0.15 11.99
N MET A 78 4.79 -0.91 12.79
CA MET A 78 5.97 -1.60 13.27
C MET A 78 5.97 -3.02 12.70
N PRO A 79 6.57 -3.20 11.55
CA PRO A 79 6.64 -4.50 10.90
C PRO A 79 7.80 -5.33 11.44
N SER A 80 7.75 -6.62 11.15
CA SER A 80 8.87 -7.54 11.24
C SER A 80 8.76 -8.52 10.09
N MET A 81 9.81 -8.64 9.29
CA MET A 81 9.89 -9.61 8.19
C MET A 81 11.27 -10.25 8.18
N GLU A 82 11.36 -11.46 8.67
CA GLU A 82 12.59 -12.24 8.70
C GLU A 82 12.64 -13.15 7.47
N ALA A 83 13.69 -12.96 6.64
CA ALA A 83 13.99 -13.81 5.50
C ALA A 83 15.13 -14.75 5.87
N THR A 84 14.93 -16.08 5.72
CA THR A 84 15.96 -17.09 5.89
C THR A 84 16.22 -17.76 4.54
N VAL A 85 17.36 -17.45 3.92
CA VAL A 85 17.75 -18.00 2.63
C VAL A 85 18.32 -19.41 2.83
N THR A 86 17.78 -20.39 2.11
CA THR A 86 18.20 -21.79 2.13
C THR A 86 19.10 -22.13 0.94
N GLU A 87 18.87 -21.48 -0.21
CA GLU A 87 19.69 -21.59 -1.42
C GLU A 87 19.74 -20.25 -2.14
N ALA A 88 20.92 -19.85 -2.61
CA ALA A 88 21.08 -18.69 -3.50
C ALA A 88 22.33 -18.87 -4.38
N THR A 89 22.18 -18.58 -5.65
CA THR A 89 23.29 -18.49 -6.59
C THR A 89 23.46 -17.05 -7.06
N ASN A 90 24.58 -16.72 -7.67
CA ASN A 90 24.83 -15.37 -8.14
C ASN A 90 24.80 -15.27 -9.65
N GLY A 91 23.89 -14.46 -10.15
CA GLY A 91 23.82 -14.10 -11.55
C GLY A 91 24.00 -15.30 -12.49
N THR A 92 24.77 -15.09 -13.54
CA THR A 92 24.93 -16.04 -14.65
C THR A 92 25.93 -17.19 -14.41
N ASP A 93 26.72 -17.17 -13.33
CA ASP A 93 27.70 -18.25 -13.06
C ASP A 93 27.24 -19.32 -12.10
N LEU A 94 26.05 -19.16 -11.53
CA LEU A 94 25.39 -20.12 -10.61
C LEU A 94 26.28 -20.55 -9.44
N THR A 95 27.18 -19.66 -8.98
CA THR A 95 28.01 -19.92 -7.82
C THR A 95 27.21 -19.56 -6.56
N ALA A 96 27.13 -20.49 -5.59
CA ALA A 96 26.44 -20.23 -4.32
C ALA A 96 27.02 -19.01 -3.61
N THR A 97 26.15 -18.14 -3.13
CA THR A 97 26.57 -16.95 -2.39
C THR A 97 27.03 -17.33 -0.99
N SER A 98 28.06 -16.66 -0.50
CA SER A 98 28.59 -16.86 0.86
C SER A 98 28.13 -15.79 1.85
N ALA A 99 27.15 -14.98 1.46
CA ALA A 99 26.64 -13.86 2.22
C ALA A 99 25.69 -14.29 3.35
N THR A 100 25.17 -13.32 4.10
CA THR A 100 24.24 -13.56 5.20
C THR A 100 22.95 -14.22 4.71
N SER A 101 22.60 -15.36 5.33
CA SER A 101 21.43 -16.14 4.95
C SER A 101 20.15 -15.76 5.69
N SER A 102 20.21 -14.82 6.63
CA SER A 102 19.04 -14.37 7.41
C SER A 102 19.13 -12.86 7.64
N THR A 103 18.00 -12.17 7.47
CA THR A 103 17.90 -10.72 7.69
C THR A 103 16.48 -10.32 8.07
N ASP A 104 16.36 -9.24 8.84
CA ASP A 104 15.08 -8.51 9.03
C ASP A 104 15.13 -7.30 8.08
N SER A 105 14.19 -7.24 7.13
CA SER A 105 14.30 -6.40 5.94
C SER A 105 13.30 -5.25 5.88
N VAL A 106 12.69 -4.89 7.01
CA VAL A 106 11.63 -3.88 7.02
C VAL A 106 11.83 -2.83 8.12
N ASN A 107 11.40 -1.60 7.83
CA ASN A 107 11.54 -0.47 8.73
C ASN A 107 10.18 0.01 9.27
N ASP A 108 10.20 0.56 10.49
CA ASP A 108 9.04 1.25 11.06
C ASP A 108 8.65 2.45 10.21
N THR A 109 7.33 2.68 10.09
CA THR A 109 6.83 3.78 9.27
C THR A 109 5.62 4.49 9.87
N LEU A 110 5.42 5.75 9.46
CA LEU A 110 4.24 6.56 9.80
C LEU A 110 3.39 6.78 8.55
N VAL A 111 2.13 6.34 8.60
CA VAL A 111 1.13 6.54 7.53
C VAL A 111 0.17 7.66 7.96
N PRO A 112 0.27 8.87 7.38
CA PRO A 112 -0.62 9.98 7.70
C PRO A 112 -1.92 9.91 6.91
N ALA A 113 -3.01 10.43 7.48
CA ALA A 113 -4.24 10.71 6.77
C ALA A 113 -4.89 11.99 7.29
N ILE A 114 -5.37 12.85 6.38
CA ILE A 114 -5.98 14.12 6.71
C ILE A 114 -7.27 14.27 5.92
N TYR A 115 -8.33 14.67 6.60
CA TYR A 115 -9.64 14.94 6.00
C TYR A 115 -10.16 16.29 6.44
N PHE A 116 -10.75 17.00 5.50
CA PHE A 116 -11.47 18.24 5.72
C PHE A 116 -12.86 18.13 5.09
N ALA A 117 -13.88 18.45 5.83
CA ALA A 117 -15.27 18.47 5.36
C ALA A 117 -15.93 19.82 5.65
N LYS A 118 -16.65 20.33 4.68
CA LYS A 118 -17.43 21.55 4.81
C LYS A 118 -18.85 21.35 4.30
N PRO A 119 -19.87 21.40 5.16
CA PRO A 119 -21.26 21.46 4.72
C PRO A 119 -21.50 22.70 3.86
N LEU A 120 -22.05 22.50 2.66
CA LEU A 120 -22.48 23.56 1.75
C LEU A 120 -23.97 23.84 1.88
N SER A 121 -24.73 22.83 2.33
CA SER A 121 -26.16 22.90 2.68
C SER A 121 -26.50 21.73 3.61
N ASP A 122 -27.75 21.64 4.06
CA ASP A 122 -28.25 20.52 4.91
C ASP A 122 -28.14 19.14 4.23
N SER A 123 -27.98 19.12 2.90
CA SER A 123 -27.93 17.89 2.10
C SER A 123 -26.63 17.69 1.32
N THR A 124 -25.69 18.65 1.36
CA THR A 124 -24.48 18.61 0.52
C THR A 124 -23.24 18.99 1.33
N VAL A 125 -22.21 18.15 1.27
CA VAL A 125 -20.92 18.39 1.90
C VAL A 125 -19.81 18.29 0.85
N ALA A 126 -18.90 19.27 0.84
CA ALA A 126 -17.64 19.18 0.12
C ALA A 126 -16.54 18.65 1.03
N GLY A 127 -15.66 17.79 0.49
CA GLY A 127 -14.57 17.19 1.21
C GLY A 127 -13.23 17.30 0.47
N ILE A 128 -12.16 17.33 1.22
CA ILE A 128 -10.78 17.17 0.72
C ILE A 128 -10.10 16.16 1.62
N SER A 129 -9.31 15.24 1.05
CA SER A 129 -8.49 14.34 1.84
C SER A 129 -7.12 14.12 1.23
N LEU A 130 -6.13 13.85 2.11
CA LEU A 130 -4.80 13.40 1.77
C LEU A 130 -4.59 12.02 2.41
N ASN A 131 -4.22 11.05 1.59
CA ASN A 131 -4.04 9.66 2.00
C ASN A 131 -2.80 9.06 1.33
N VAL A 132 -2.35 7.90 1.82
CA VAL A 132 -1.27 7.09 1.24
C VAL A 132 -1.86 5.71 0.88
N PRO A 133 -2.53 5.56 -0.28
CA PRO A 133 -3.25 4.33 -0.64
C PRO A 133 -2.36 3.11 -0.80
N TYR A 134 -1.12 3.31 -1.27
CA TYR A 134 -0.17 2.23 -1.53
C TYR A 134 1.19 2.59 -0.95
N GLY A 135 1.87 1.58 -0.42
CA GLY A 135 3.21 1.72 0.12
C GLY A 135 3.85 0.37 0.42
N LEU A 136 5.12 0.24 0.08
CA LEU A 136 5.97 -0.92 0.38
C LEU A 136 7.37 -0.39 0.66
N SER A 137 8.07 -0.95 1.64
CA SER A 137 9.48 -0.67 1.85
C SER A 137 10.15 -1.91 2.40
N GLY A 138 11.12 -2.44 1.69
CA GLY A 138 12.00 -3.52 2.09
C GLY A 138 13.45 -3.13 1.83
N ASP A 139 14.30 -3.32 2.81
CA ASP A 139 15.75 -3.09 2.73
C ASP A 139 16.46 -4.31 3.33
N TYR A 140 17.00 -5.13 2.47
CA TYR A 140 17.73 -6.34 2.84
C TYR A 140 19.22 -6.07 3.11
N GLY A 141 19.72 -4.90 2.70
CA GLY A 141 21.14 -4.58 2.68
C GLY A 141 21.91 -5.31 1.57
N ASP A 142 23.14 -4.83 1.33
CA ASP A 142 23.93 -5.25 0.17
C ASP A 142 24.64 -6.59 0.37
N GLU A 143 24.76 -7.09 1.61
CA GLU A 143 25.53 -8.29 1.96
C GLU A 143 24.70 -9.57 2.16
N TRP A 144 23.38 -9.53 1.92
CA TRP A 144 22.56 -10.73 2.11
C TRP A 144 22.63 -11.69 0.89
N ALA A 145 22.26 -12.95 1.08
CA ALA A 145 22.43 -13.97 0.05
C ALA A 145 21.58 -13.74 -1.20
N GLY A 146 20.37 -13.19 -1.04
CA GLY A 146 19.45 -12.92 -2.15
C GLY A 146 19.62 -11.56 -2.84
N ARG A 147 20.75 -10.88 -2.67
CA ARG A 147 20.97 -9.50 -3.18
C ARG A 147 20.80 -9.34 -4.69
N PHE A 148 20.96 -10.40 -5.50
CA PHE A 148 20.73 -10.35 -6.93
C PHE A 148 19.24 -10.27 -7.29
N HIS A 149 18.34 -10.69 -6.39
CA HIS A 149 16.89 -10.54 -6.53
C HIS A 149 16.39 -9.20 -6.01
N ALA A 150 16.90 -8.76 -4.85
CA ALA A 150 16.59 -7.45 -4.29
C ALA A 150 17.60 -7.08 -3.19
N THR A 151 18.05 -5.81 -3.15
CA THR A 151 18.66 -5.20 -1.97
C THR A 151 17.69 -4.20 -1.36
N GLU A 152 16.99 -3.41 -2.17
CA GLU A 152 15.95 -2.46 -1.74
C GLU A 152 14.73 -2.54 -2.67
N THR A 153 13.56 -2.37 -2.09
CA THR A 153 12.30 -2.18 -2.81
C THR A 153 11.48 -1.15 -2.06
N SER A 154 11.12 -0.04 -2.70
CA SER A 154 10.22 0.95 -2.13
C SER A 154 9.18 1.37 -3.15
N ILE A 155 7.93 1.41 -2.73
CA ILE A 155 6.79 1.95 -3.50
C ILE A 155 6.04 2.88 -2.57
N GLN A 156 5.73 4.08 -3.02
CA GLN A 156 4.91 5.04 -2.29
C GLN A 156 3.92 5.71 -3.23
N ASP A 157 2.66 5.82 -2.83
CA ASP A 157 1.63 6.59 -3.53
C ASP A 157 0.93 7.52 -2.56
N ILE A 158 0.91 8.81 -2.88
CA ILE A 158 0.19 9.84 -2.12
C ILE A 158 -0.97 10.36 -2.96
N ALA A 159 -2.19 10.30 -2.43
CA ALA A 159 -3.42 10.71 -3.09
C ALA A 159 -4.03 11.95 -2.43
N LEU A 160 -4.25 12.99 -3.23
CA LEU A 160 -5.06 14.16 -2.88
C LEU A 160 -6.43 14.04 -3.55
N SER A 161 -7.49 13.97 -2.73
CA SER A 161 -8.87 13.79 -3.22
C SER A 161 -9.73 15.02 -2.98
N PHE A 162 -10.55 15.35 -3.97
CA PHE A 162 -11.61 16.37 -3.89
C PHE A 162 -12.96 15.69 -4.06
N SER A 163 -13.83 15.85 -3.07
CA SER A 163 -15.06 15.08 -2.93
C SER A 163 -16.28 15.95 -2.82
N LEU A 164 -17.41 15.41 -3.29
CA LEU A 164 -18.74 15.97 -3.07
C LEU A 164 -19.69 14.85 -2.67
N ALA A 165 -20.38 15.02 -1.54
CA ALA A 165 -21.39 14.10 -1.04
C ALA A 165 -22.75 14.80 -0.99
N HIS A 166 -23.81 14.07 -1.39
CA HIS A 166 -25.16 14.62 -1.43
C HIS A 166 -26.20 13.61 -0.95
N ARG A 167 -27.12 14.07 -0.08
CA ARG A 167 -28.26 13.30 0.40
C ARG A 167 -29.43 13.47 -0.59
N LEU A 168 -29.73 12.42 -1.36
CA LEU A 168 -30.80 12.41 -2.34
C LEU A 168 -32.19 12.40 -1.69
N ASN A 169 -32.34 11.66 -0.58
CA ASN A 169 -33.52 11.58 0.25
C ASN A 169 -33.16 11.04 1.64
N GLU A 170 -34.14 10.84 2.51
CA GLU A 170 -33.93 10.37 3.90
C GLU A 170 -33.22 9.00 4.02
N LYS A 171 -33.20 8.21 2.93
CA LYS A 171 -32.67 6.84 2.93
C LYS A 171 -31.45 6.64 2.04
N LEU A 172 -31.16 7.56 1.13
CA LEU A 172 -30.13 7.38 0.12
C LEU A 172 -29.25 8.61 0.01
N SER A 173 -27.98 8.40 0.20
CA SER A 173 -26.92 9.37 -0.03
C SER A 173 -25.92 8.85 -1.06
N VAL A 174 -25.30 9.74 -1.82
CA VAL A 174 -24.28 9.43 -2.81
C VAL A 174 -23.08 10.34 -2.63
N GLY A 175 -21.93 9.92 -3.10
CA GLY A 175 -20.71 10.73 -3.12
C GLY A 175 -19.83 10.36 -4.29
N ALA A 176 -19.02 11.32 -4.70
CA ALA A 176 -18.00 11.13 -5.73
C ALA A 176 -16.75 11.95 -5.38
N SER A 177 -15.60 11.44 -5.79
CA SER A 177 -14.31 12.12 -5.64
C SER A 177 -13.51 12.03 -6.92
N VAL A 178 -12.68 13.03 -7.17
CA VAL A 178 -11.58 12.98 -8.13
C VAL A 178 -10.28 12.97 -7.36
N GLN A 179 -9.31 12.22 -7.82
CA GLN A 179 -8.06 11.95 -7.11
C GLN A 179 -6.86 12.30 -7.98
N LEU A 180 -5.87 12.96 -7.38
CA LEU A 180 -4.56 13.20 -7.96
C LEU A 180 -3.57 12.37 -7.16
N HIS A 181 -2.85 11.51 -7.84
CA HIS A 181 -1.85 10.61 -7.26
C HIS A 181 -0.45 11.04 -7.67
N GLN A 182 0.49 10.90 -6.75
CA GLN A 182 1.93 11.00 -7.00
C GLN A 182 2.56 9.71 -6.46
N ALA A 183 3.11 8.90 -7.36
CA ALA A 183 3.78 7.66 -7.03
C ALA A 183 5.29 7.79 -7.23
N GLU A 184 6.05 7.06 -6.41
CA GLU A 184 7.50 6.93 -6.47
C GLU A 184 7.86 5.46 -6.27
N VAL A 185 8.83 4.96 -7.04
CA VAL A 185 9.33 3.59 -6.98
C VAL A 185 10.85 3.61 -6.90
N VAL A 186 11.39 2.81 -5.97
CA VAL A 186 12.83 2.55 -5.87
C VAL A 186 13.05 1.05 -5.90
N LEU A 187 13.92 0.59 -6.79
CA LEU A 187 14.31 -0.81 -6.90
C LEU A 187 15.83 -0.90 -6.96
N ALA A 188 16.43 -1.70 -6.07
CA ALA A 188 17.86 -1.95 -6.12
C ALA A 188 18.16 -3.46 -6.03
N SER A 189 19.27 -3.85 -6.65
CA SER A 189 19.81 -5.20 -6.57
C SER A 189 21.28 -5.21 -6.98
N ALA A 190 22.02 -6.22 -6.52
CA ALA A 190 23.33 -6.49 -7.07
C ALA A 190 23.25 -6.92 -8.53
N VAL A 191 24.27 -6.61 -9.31
CA VAL A 191 24.39 -6.97 -10.72
C VAL A 191 25.75 -7.60 -11.04
N GLY A 192 25.79 -8.41 -12.10
CA GLY A 192 27.02 -9.09 -12.50
C GLY A 192 27.16 -10.50 -11.93
N ASN A 193 28.38 -10.93 -11.66
CA ASN A 193 28.65 -12.22 -11.02
C ASN A 193 29.96 -12.20 -10.22
N ALA A 194 30.10 -13.09 -9.24
CA ALA A 194 31.25 -13.16 -8.36
C ALA A 194 32.55 -13.54 -9.07
N ALA A 195 32.50 -14.20 -10.25
CA ALA A 195 33.68 -14.59 -11.00
C ALA A 195 34.34 -13.40 -11.74
N LEU A 196 33.53 -12.40 -12.11
CA LEU A 196 34.03 -11.21 -12.84
C LEU A 196 34.09 -9.96 -11.95
N SER A 197 33.03 -9.60 -11.33
CA SER A 197 32.83 -8.63 -10.24
C SER A 197 31.34 -8.45 -10.00
N GLU A 198 30.98 -8.08 -8.79
CA GLU A 198 29.67 -7.55 -8.47
C GLU A 198 29.70 -6.03 -8.55
N GLY A 199 28.58 -5.45 -8.88
CA GLY A 199 28.27 -4.03 -8.77
C GLY A 199 26.81 -3.91 -8.34
N ASP A 200 26.32 -2.68 -8.23
CA ASP A 200 24.94 -2.41 -7.81
C ASP A 200 24.20 -1.64 -8.89
N GLY A 201 22.92 -1.96 -9.07
CA GLY A 201 21.98 -1.23 -9.91
C GLY A 201 20.84 -0.69 -9.06
N ARG A 202 20.57 0.61 -9.17
CA ARG A 202 19.50 1.31 -8.46
C ARG A 202 18.64 2.08 -9.45
N ILE A 203 17.35 1.82 -9.44
CA ILE A 203 16.34 2.50 -10.25
C ILE A 203 15.52 3.38 -9.34
N GLU A 204 15.34 4.64 -9.72
CA GLU A 204 14.40 5.57 -9.09
C GLU A 204 13.51 6.17 -10.18
N ALA A 205 12.19 6.06 -10.02
CA ALA A 205 11.23 6.58 -10.97
C ALA A 205 10.01 7.17 -10.27
N ASP A 206 9.42 8.21 -10.85
CA ASP A 206 8.21 8.84 -10.35
C ASP A 206 7.12 8.93 -11.43
N ALA A 207 5.85 8.97 -11.00
CA ALA A 207 4.71 9.12 -11.89
C ALA A 207 3.58 9.90 -11.24
N THR A 208 2.78 10.56 -12.07
CA THR A 208 1.53 11.19 -11.64
C THR A 208 0.37 10.45 -12.27
N GLY A 209 -0.62 10.06 -11.46
CA GLY A 209 -1.82 9.37 -11.89
C GLY A 209 -3.11 10.11 -11.50
N TYR A 210 -4.21 9.71 -12.11
CA TYR A 210 -5.53 10.27 -11.82
C TYR A 210 -6.53 9.14 -11.59
N GLY A 211 -7.31 9.28 -10.52
CA GLY A 211 -8.34 8.34 -10.17
C GLY A 211 -9.65 9.02 -9.82
N TYR A 212 -10.65 8.19 -9.57
CA TYR A 212 -11.93 8.66 -9.02
C TYR A 212 -12.46 7.64 -8.01
N SER A 213 -13.34 8.10 -7.12
CA SER A 213 -14.15 7.20 -6.31
C SER A 213 -15.62 7.57 -6.33
N LEU A 214 -16.46 6.56 -6.22
CA LEU A 214 -17.91 6.67 -6.14
C LEU A 214 -18.40 5.97 -4.89
N GLY A 215 -19.47 6.49 -4.30
CA GLY A 215 -20.04 5.89 -3.12
C GLY A 215 -21.55 6.09 -3.00
N ALA A 216 -22.17 5.12 -2.34
CA ALA A 216 -23.57 5.18 -1.96
C ALA A 216 -23.75 4.68 -0.52
N LEU A 217 -24.68 5.30 0.20
CA LEU A 217 -25.11 4.89 1.52
C LEU A 217 -26.61 4.74 1.52
N PHE A 218 -27.12 3.57 1.90
CA PHE A 218 -28.53 3.26 2.03
C PHE A 218 -28.91 2.98 3.47
N GLU A 219 -29.88 3.74 3.99
CA GLU A 219 -30.40 3.67 5.35
C GLU A 219 -31.89 3.23 5.32
N PRO A 220 -32.20 1.94 5.14
CA PRO A 220 -33.57 1.46 4.97
C PRO A 220 -34.44 1.75 6.18
N VAL A 221 -33.87 1.60 7.37
CA VAL A 221 -34.48 1.88 8.68
C VAL A 221 -33.43 2.46 9.61
N LYS A 222 -33.87 3.18 10.64
CA LYS A 222 -32.96 3.75 11.65
C LYS A 222 -32.10 2.66 12.28
N GLY A 223 -30.78 2.92 12.37
CA GLY A 223 -29.80 1.99 12.96
C GLY A 223 -29.28 0.92 12.00
N THR A 224 -29.71 0.92 10.73
CA THR A 224 -29.16 0.03 9.68
C THR A 224 -28.59 0.87 8.54
N ARG A 225 -27.31 0.78 8.30
CA ARG A 225 -26.61 1.49 7.23
C ARG A 225 -25.88 0.47 6.34
N ILE A 226 -26.12 0.53 5.05
CA ILE A 226 -25.47 -0.31 4.02
C ILE A 226 -24.73 0.64 3.09
N GLY A 227 -23.44 0.47 3.03
CA GLY A 227 -22.56 1.32 2.20
C GLY A 227 -21.87 0.52 1.11
N VAL A 228 -21.71 1.16 -0.03
CA VAL A 228 -20.90 0.67 -1.16
C VAL A 228 -19.99 1.80 -1.60
N GLY A 229 -18.70 1.51 -1.69
CA GLY A 229 -17.70 2.42 -2.23
C GLY A 229 -16.88 1.73 -3.31
N TYR A 230 -16.54 2.46 -4.35
CA TYR A 230 -15.67 2.02 -5.43
C TYR A 230 -14.60 3.07 -5.67
N ARG A 231 -13.35 2.64 -5.72
CA ARG A 231 -12.20 3.43 -6.18
C ARG A 231 -11.69 2.82 -7.47
N SER A 232 -11.44 3.67 -8.46
CA SER A 232 -10.94 3.26 -9.77
C SER A 232 -9.52 2.76 -9.70
N GLU A 233 -9.11 2.02 -10.69
CA GLU A 233 -7.72 1.85 -11.08
C GLU A 233 -7.06 3.20 -11.33
N VAL A 234 -5.73 3.23 -11.20
CA VAL A 234 -4.89 4.39 -11.50
C VAL A 234 -3.74 3.93 -12.39
N ASP A 235 -3.74 4.45 -13.62
CA ASP A 235 -2.64 4.20 -14.55
C ASP A 235 -1.51 5.18 -14.27
N PHE A 236 -0.29 4.66 -14.16
CA PHE A 236 0.94 5.41 -13.99
C PHE A 236 1.88 5.14 -15.16
N GLU A 237 2.45 6.21 -15.69
CA GLU A 237 3.58 6.17 -16.62
C GLU A 237 4.79 6.67 -15.83
N PHE A 238 5.62 5.75 -15.37
CA PHE A 238 6.83 6.04 -14.61
C PHE A 238 7.94 6.46 -15.55
N GLU A 239 8.65 7.52 -15.18
CA GLU A 239 9.87 7.98 -15.82
C GLU A 239 10.94 8.20 -14.75
N GLY A 240 12.18 7.78 -15.01
CA GLY A 240 13.26 7.86 -14.04
C GLY A 240 14.60 7.51 -14.62
N ASP A 241 15.52 7.14 -13.72
CA ASP A 241 16.90 6.81 -14.09
C ASP A 241 17.34 5.51 -13.38
N VAL A 242 18.23 4.76 -14.04
CA VAL A 242 19.05 3.72 -13.42
C VAL A 242 20.47 4.24 -13.21
N GLU A 243 20.99 4.07 -12.01
CA GLU A 243 22.39 4.33 -11.67
C GLU A 243 23.09 3.00 -11.35
N TYR A 244 24.29 2.81 -11.93
CA TYR A 244 25.12 1.65 -11.67
C TYR A 244 26.40 2.06 -10.94
N THR A 245 26.68 1.41 -9.82
CA THR A 245 27.89 1.62 -9.02
C THR A 245 28.74 0.36 -8.98
N ASP A 246 30.06 0.51 -8.84
CA ASP A 246 31.06 -0.56 -8.73
C ASP A 246 31.08 -1.59 -9.88
N VAL A 247 30.45 -1.30 -11.01
CA VAL A 247 30.46 -2.14 -12.22
C VAL A 247 31.84 -2.07 -12.89
N SER A 248 32.55 -3.19 -12.88
CA SER A 248 33.91 -3.22 -13.45
C SER A 248 33.92 -3.14 -14.98
N SER A 249 35.01 -2.58 -15.54
CA SER A 249 35.25 -2.59 -17.00
C SER A 249 35.36 -4.01 -17.55
N THR A 250 35.75 -4.99 -16.75
CA THR A 250 35.83 -6.41 -17.12
C THR A 250 34.45 -6.99 -17.33
N LEU A 251 33.50 -6.74 -16.40
CA LEU A 251 32.09 -7.16 -16.52
C LEU A 251 31.46 -6.50 -17.76
N ASN A 252 31.55 -5.19 -17.90
CA ASN A 252 31.00 -4.49 -19.06
C ASN A 252 31.63 -4.95 -20.39
N GLY A 253 32.95 -5.25 -20.40
CA GLY A 253 33.61 -5.84 -21.59
C GLY A 253 33.09 -7.25 -21.93
N TYR A 254 32.80 -8.07 -20.93
CA TYR A 254 32.19 -9.38 -21.10
C TYR A 254 30.73 -9.27 -21.65
N LEU A 255 29.91 -8.42 -21.04
CA LEU A 255 28.52 -8.21 -21.47
C LEU A 255 28.47 -7.64 -22.89
N GLN A 256 29.31 -6.66 -23.22
CA GLN A 256 29.37 -6.11 -24.58
C GLN A 256 29.79 -7.14 -25.61
N SER A 257 30.75 -8.02 -25.27
CA SER A 257 31.28 -9.01 -26.23
C SER A 257 30.35 -10.19 -26.45
N ASN A 258 29.56 -10.60 -25.45
CA ASN A 258 28.72 -11.80 -25.48
C ASN A 258 27.23 -11.50 -25.74
N PHE A 259 26.76 -10.33 -25.29
CA PHE A 259 25.33 -9.99 -25.31
C PHE A 259 25.02 -8.64 -25.99
N GLY A 260 26.05 -7.82 -26.30
CA GLY A 260 25.89 -6.59 -27.07
C GLY A 260 25.47 -5.34 -26.27
N TYR A 261 25.47 -5.41 -24.95
CA TYR A 261 25.10 -4.28 -24.08
C TYR A 261 26.15 -4.05 -22.96
N GLN A 262 25.99 -2.95 -22.24
CA GLN A 262 26.74 -2.61 -21.02
C GLN A 262 25.79 -2.11 -19.96
N LEU A 263 26.13 -2.33 -18.69
CA LEU A 263 25.47 -1.70 -17.54
C LEU A 263 26.04 -0.29 -17.40
N VAL A 264 25.26 0.70 -17.79
CA VAL A 264 25.59 2.12 -17.76
C VAL A 264 24.38 2.91 -17.31
N ASP A 265 24.59 4.02 -16.66
CA ASP A 265 23.52 4.92 -16.26
C ASP A 265 22.67 5.32 -17.48
N ALA A 266 21.36 5.24 -17.35
CA ALA A 266 20.41 5.48 -18.43
C ALA A 266 19.05 5.92 -17.89
N GLY A 267 18.25 6.58 -18.71
CA GLY A 267 16.84 6.78 -18.44
C GLY A 267 16.10 5.44 -18.43
N VAL A 268 15.04 5.38 -17.64
CA VAL A 268 14.12 4.23 -17.56
C VAL A 268 12.66 4.66 -17.65
N SER A 269 11.82 3.79 -18.20
CA SER A 269 10.37 3.99 -18.20
C SER A 269 9.63 2.67 -17.96
N ASP A 270 8.41 2.78 -17.41
CA ASP A 270 7.47 1.69 -17.22
C ASP A 270 6.04 2.18 -17.11
N SER A 271 5.07 1.33 -17.43
CA SER A 271 3.64 1.59 -17.27
C SER A 271 3.03 0.59 -16.31
N LEU A 272 2.47 1.07 -15.19
CA LEU A 272 1.91 0.22 -14.15
C LEU A 272 0.51 0.69 -13.73
N THR A 273 -0.46 -0.22 -13.67
CA THR A 273 -1.83 0.07 -13.25
C THR A 273 -2.06 -0.39 -11.81
N PHE A 274 -2.26 0.56 -10.89
CA PHE A 274 -2.63 0.24 -9.50
C PHE A 274 -4.11 -0.14 -9.41
N PRO A 275 -4.46 -1.11 -8.54
CA PRO A 275 -5.75 -1.79 -8.60
C PRO A 275 -6.95 -0.95 -8.19
N SER A 276 -8.11 -1.30 -8.74
CA SER A 276 -9.41 -0.83 -8.24
C SER A 276 -9.78 -1.50 -6.92
N VAL A 277 -10.60 -0.80 -6.12
CA VAL A 277 -11.10 -1.32 -4.84
C VAL A 277 -12.61 -1.15 -4.74
N LEU A 278 -13.32 -2.26 -4.51
CA LEU A 278 -14.75 -2.30 -4.20
C LEU A 278 -14.96 -2.65 -2.72
N THR A 279 -15.61 -1.77 -1.98
CA THR A 279 -15.93 -1.98 -0.56
C THR A 279 -17.44 -2.03 -0.35
N ILE A 280 -17.93 -3.08 0.31
CA ILE A 280 -19.33 -3.23 0.73
C ILE A 280 -19.35 -3.41 2.23
N SER A 281 -20.15 -2.63 2.93
CA SER A 281 -20.22 -2.67 4.39
C SER A 281 -21.64 -2.58 4.92
N LEU A 282 -21.83 -3.19 6.08
CA LEU A 282 -22.99 -3.03 6.95
C LEU A 282 -22.54 -2.40 8.26
N ASP A 283 -23.29 -1.42 8.75
CA ASP A 283 -23.19 -0.88 10.11
C ASP A 283 -24.60 -0.99 10.74
N GLN A 284 -24.73 -1.81 11.79
CA GLN A 284 -26.00 -2.19 12.38
C GLN A 284 -26.02 -1.91 13.88
N GLU A 285 -26.88 -1.00 14.32
CA GLU A 285 -27.18 -0.82 15.73
C GLU A 285 -27.91 -2.08 16.27
N LEU A 286 -27.27 -2.84 17.14
CA LEU A 286 -27.86 -4.00 17.82
C LEU A 286 -28.65 -3.56 19.07
N THR A 287 -28.14 -2.53 19.74
CA THR A 287 -28.76 -1.87 20.89
C THR A 287 -28.41 -0.38 20.85
N ASN A 288 -28.99 0.42 21.75
CA ASN A 288 -28.65 1.85 21.88
C ASN A 288 -27.17 2.12 22.23
N LYS A 289 -26.37 1.09 22.49
CA LYS A 289 -24.95 1.21 22.89
C LYS A 289 -24.02 0.28 22.12
N LEU A 290 -24.56 -0.62 21.33
CA LEU A 290 -23.76 -1.64 20.65
C LEU A 290 -24.07 -1.65 19.17
N THR A 291 -23.06 -1.44 18.36
CA THR A 291 -23.14 -1.48 16.91
C THR A 291 -22.23 -2.59 16.38
N LEU A 292 -22.72 -3.35 15.42
CA LEU A 292 -22.00 -4.36 14.65
C LEU A 292 -21.62 -3.77 13.29
N GLY A 293 -20.34 -3.77 12.97
CA GLY A 293 -19.82 -3.51 11.64
C GLY A 293 -19.44 -4.79 10.92
N LEU A 294 -19.72 -4.86 9.61
CA LEU A 294 -19.22 -5.90 8.71
C LEU A 294 -18.69 -5.24 7.45
N THR A 295 -17.60 -5.78 6.89
CA THR A 295 -17.04 -5.31 5.61
C THR A 295 -16.60 -6.50 4.75
N ALA A 296 -16.87 -6.41 3.46
CA ALA A 296 -16.24 -7.19 2.40
C ALA A 296 -15.59 -6.20 1.41
N MET A 297 -14.32 -6.37 1.15
CA MET A 297 -13.56 -5.53 0.22
C MET A 297 -12.84 -6.41 -0.80
N ARG A 298 -12.91 -6.02 -2.07
CA ARG A 298 -12.19 -6.67 -3.17
C ARG A 298 -11.23 -5.67 -3.78
N THR A 299 -9.97 -6.05 -3.85
CA THR A 299 -8.93 -5.31 -4.55
C THR A 299 -8.59 -6.05 -5.85
N GLY A 300 -8.67 -5.36 -6.97
CA GLY A 300 -8.49 -5.93 -8.32
C GLY A 300 -7.01 -6.03 -8.71
N TRP A 301 -6.21 -6.76 -7.95
CA TRP A 301 -4.77 -6.92 -8.17
C TRP A 301 -4.41 -7.59 -9.50
N GLY A 302 -5.35 -8.29 -10.15
CA GLY A 302 -5.13 -8.86 -11.48
C GLY A 302 -4.88 -7.82 -12.59
N SER A 303 -4.98 -6.50 -12.30
CA SER A 303 -4.50 -5.45 -13.20
C SER A 303 -2.97 -5.31 -13.23
N MET A 304 -2.28 -5.88 -12.23
CA MET A 304 -0.82 -5.85 -12.12
C MET A 304 -0.25 -7.20 -12.58
N ASP A 305 0.07 -7.29 -13.85
CA ASP A 305 0.58 -8.51 -14.48
C ASP A 305 2.11 -8.60 -14.38
N GLU A 306 2.80 -7.56 -14.82
CA GLU A 306 4.26 -7.46 -14.76
C GLU A 306 4.74 -6.03 -14.52
N LEU A 307 5.94 -5.89 -14.00
CA LEU A 307 6.75 -4.68 -14.03
C LEU A 307 7.79 -4.86 -15.13
N ARG A 308 7.79 -3.98 -16.16
CA ARG A 308 8.68 -4.08 -17.31
C ARG A 308 9.46 -2.77 -17.48
N ILE A 309 10.68 -2.76 -17.00
CA ILE A 309 11.54 -1.59 -17.06
C ILE A 309 12.24 -1.56 -18.41
N ASP A 310 11.90 -0.57 -19.23
CA ASP A 310 12.55 -0.26 -20.51
C ASP A 310 13.68 0.72 -20.25
N PHE A 311 14.88 0.46 -20.79
CA PHE A 311 16.06 1.28 -20.62
C PHE A 311 16.38 2.06 -21.89
N ASP A 312 16.68 3.35 -21.77
CA ASP A 312 17.15 4.21 -22.86
C ASP A 312 18.55 3.80 -23.43
N SER A 313 19.08 2.69 -22.98
CA SER A 313 20.35 2.10 -23.40
C SER A 313 20.13 0.86 -24.29
N ASN A 314 21.23 0.17 -24.67
CA ASN A 314 21.12 -1.12 -25.37
C ASN A 314 20.90 -2.31 -24.40
N GLN A 315 20.74 -2.06 -23.14
CA GLN A 315 20.43 -3.07 -22.14
C GLN A 315 19.04 -3.65 -22.41
N PRO A 316 18.82 -4.97 -22.28
CA PRO A 316 17.49 -5.56 -22.40
C PRO A 316 16.60 -5.11 -21.24
N ASP A 317 15.27 -5.07 -21.47
CA ASP A 317 14.29 -4.79 -20.44
C ASP A 317 14.51 -5.68 -19.21
N SER A 318 14.29 -5.11 -18.03
CA SER A 318 14.20 -5.89 -16.81
C SER A 318 12.74 -6.20 -16.49
N VAL A 319 12.39 -7.46 -16.42
CA VAL A 319 11.03 -7.91 -16.16
C VAL A 319 10.92 -8.54 -14.78
N LEU A 320 9.83 -8.25 -14.09
CA LEU A 320 9.37 -8.95 -12.90
C LEU A 320 7.89 -9.26 -13.07
N THR A 321 7.57 -10.52 -13.30
CA THR A 321 6.20 -10.99 -13.41
C THR A 321 5.59 -11.06 -12.02
N PHE A 322 4.49 -10.32 -11.81
CA PHE A 322 3.72 -10.36 -10.57
C PHE A 322 2.67 -11.48 -10.57
N GLY A 323 1.94 -11.64 -11.67
CA GLY A 323 0.87 -12.61 -11.79
C GLY A 323 -0.11 -12.56 -10.61
N PHE A 324 -0.42 -11.36 -10.12
CA PHE A 324 -1.26 -11.18 -8.94
C PHE A 324 -2.71 -11.58 -9.23
N GLU A 325 -3.35 -12.19 -8.23
CA GLU A 325 -4.77 -12.50 -8.25
C GLU A 325 -5.57 -11.48 -7.45
N ASP A 326 -6.88 -11.35 -7.79
CA ASP A 326 -7.78 -10.47 -7.04
C ASP A 326 -7.90 -10.92 -5.58
N GLN A 327 -7.76 -9.96 -4.70
CA GLN A 327 -7.74 -10.19 -3.26
C GLN A 327 -9.09 -9.87 -2.62
N TRP A 328 -9.43 -10.62 -1.57
CA TRP A 328 -10.58 -10.37 -0.72
C TRP A 328 -10.18 -10.15 0.74
N PHE A 329 -10.78 -9.11 1.32
CA PHE A 329 -10.69 -8.77 2.73
C PHE A 329 -12.08 -8.86 3.35
N TYR A 330 -12.22 -9.54 4.48
CA TYR A 330 -13.46 -9.65 5.23
C TYR A 330 -13.22 -9.26 6.67
N SER A 331 -14.08 -8.41 7.24
CA SER A 331 -13.98 -8.03 8.63
C SER A 331 -15.32 -7.99 9.37
N ALA A 332 -15.23 -8.20 10.68
CA ALA A 332 -16.32 -8.04 11.62
C ALA A 332 -15.83 -7.33 12.88
N GLY A 333 -16.60 -6.37 13.38
CA GLY A 333 -16.20 -5.58 14.54
C GLY A 333 -17.39 -5.05 15.33
N LEU A 334 -17.11 -4.68 16.55
CA LEU A 334 -18.08 -4.13 17.49
C LEU A 334 -17.63 -2.76 17.98
N THR A 335 -18.58 -1.83 18.01
CA THR A 335 -18.44 -0.52 18.65
C THR A 335 -19.37 -0.47 19.85
N TYR A 336 -18.85 -0.11 21.03
CA TYR A 336 -19.59 -0.04 22.26
C TYR A 336 -19.51 1.33 22.92
N ASP A 337 -20.63 2.03 23.02
CA ASP A 337 -20.78 3.30 23.73
C ASP A 337 -20.76 3.05 25.25
N TYR A 338 -19.53 2.97 25.81
CA TYR A 338 -19.33 2.70 27.23
C TYR A 338 -19.95 3.80 28.11
N SER A 339 -19.72 5.07 27.70
CA SER A 339 -20.31 6.27 28.34
C SER A 339 -20.42 7.40 27.32
N ASP A 340 -21.00 8.54 27.69
CA ASP A 340 -21.11 9.73 26.84
C ASP A 340 -19.74 10.26 26.36
N LYS A 341 -18.65 9.89 27.05
CA LYS A 341 -17.29 10.32 26.73
C LYS A 341 -16.39 9.25 26.15
N LEU A 342 -16.71 7.99 26.31
CA LEU A 342 -15.84 6.89 25.94
C LEU A 342 -16.56 5.87 25.08
N ILE A 343 -16.02 5.66 23.89
CA ILE A 343 -16.44 4.61 22.95
C ILE A 343 -15.31 3.59 22.87
N LEU A 344 -15.62 2.32 22.94
CA LEU A 344 -14.68 1.20 22.81
C LEU A 344 -14.95 0.43 21.52
N ARG A 345 -13.88 -0.10 20.92
CA ARG A 345 -13.95 -0.84 19.66
C ARG A 345 -13.09 -2.09 19.70
N THR A 346 -13.54 -3.12 18.98
CA THR A 346 -12.75 -4.32 18.70
C THR A 346 -13.17 -4.89 17.35
N GLY A 347 -12.25 -5.58 16.68
CA GLY A 347 -12.55 -6.22 15.40
C GLY A 347 -11.56 -7.29 15.05
N VAL A 348 -11.96 -8.13 14.09
CA VAL A 348 -11.14 -9.15 13.47
C VAL A 348 -11.32 -9.08 11.96
N ALA A 349 -10.27 -9.40 11.22
CA ALA A 349 -10.37 -9.53 9.77
C ALA A 349 -9.51 -10.69 9.26
N VAL A 350 -9.87 -11.17 8.07
CA VAL A 350 -9.07 -12.06 7.24
C VAL A 350 -8.84 -11.38 5.89
N ASP A 351 -7.64 -11.48 5.40
CA ASP A 351 -7.12 -10.72 4.26
C ASP A 351 -6.25 -11.66 3.42
N SER A 352 -6.74 -12.09 2.25
CA SER A 352 -5.99 -12.99 1.40
C SER A 352 -4.85 -12.28 0.67
N SER A 353 -3.73 -12.96 0.47
CA SER A 353 -2.64 -12.44 -0.37
C SER A 353 -3.03 -12.44 -1.85
N PRO A 354 -2.68 -11.41 -2.63
CA PRO A 354 -2.77 -11.45 -4.09
C PRO A 354 -1.62 -12.24 -4.73
N VAL A 355 -0.54 -12.50 -3.98
CA VAL A 355 0.68 -13.13 -4.49
C VAL A 355 0.52 -14.63 -4.52
N THR A 356 0.67 -15.23 -5.69
CA THR A 356 0.65 -16.70 -5.85
C THR A 356 2.01 -17.31 -5.57
N ASP A 357 2.06 -18.58 -5.20
CA ASP A 357 3.32 -19.29 -4.92
C ASP A 357 4.28 -19.28 -6.12
N GLU A 358 3.73 -19.31 -7.35
CA GLU A 358 4.49 -19.35 -8.61
C GLU A 358 5.28 -18.05 -8.86
N TYR A 359 4.70 -16.89 -8.51
CA TYR A 359 5.30 -15.58 -8.80
C TYR A 359 5.84 -14.87 -7.56
N ARG A 360 5.77 -15.52 -6.40
CA ARG A 360 6.32 -14.93 -5.16
C ARG A 360 7.82 -14.70 -5.31
N SER A 361 8.27 -13.50 -4.95
CA SER A 361 9.66 -13.08 -5.08
C SER A 361 10.20 -12.45 -3.79
N ALA A 362 11.49 -12.18 -3.73
CA ALA A 362 12.09 -11.43 -2.63
C ALA A 362 11.52 -10.01 -2.49
N ARG A 363 10.98 -9.43 -3.56
CA ARG A 363 10.38 -8.09 -3.54
C ARG A 363 8.95 -8.10 -3.00
N THR A 364 8.25 -9.23 -3.13
CA THR A 364 6.84 -9.40 -2.73
C THR A 364 6.63 -10.74 -2.02
N PRO A 365 7.29 -10.98 -0.86
CA PRO A 365 7.16 -12.23 -0.11
C PRO A 365 5.91 -12.20 0.78
N ASP A 366 4.75 -12.15 0.16
CA ASP A 366 3.46 -11.91 0.79
C ASP A 366 2.67 -13.19 1.07
N GLY A 367 1.88 -13.21 2.16
CA GLY A 367 1.03 -14.31 2.61
C GLY A 367 -0.32 -13.84 3.15
N ASP A 368 -1.24 -14.77 3.36
CA ASP A 368 -2.54 -14.51 3.96
C ASP A 368 -2.42 -13.92 5.36
N ARG A 369 -3.38 -13.07 5.75
CA ARG A 369 -3.31 -12.31 7.00
C ARG A 369 -4.56 -12.48 7.85
N THR A 370 -4.33 -12.46 9.16
CA THR A 370 -5.38 -12.33 10.17
C THR A 370 -5.11 -11.09 11.01
N TRP A 371 -6.13 -10.24 11.14
CA TRP A 371 -6.06 -8.99 11.89
C TRP A 371 -6.83 -9.11 13.20
N LEU A 372 -6.24 -8.57 14.28
CA LEU A 372 -6.90 -8.42 15.57
C LEU A 372 -6.75 -6.98 16.04
N SER A 373 -7.87 -6.28 16.22
CA SER A 373 -7.89 -4.86 16.50
C SER A 373 -8.65 -4.50 17.77
N PHE A 374 -8.15 -3.47 18.44
CA PHE A 374 -8.76 -2.82 19.59
C PHE A 374 -8.62 -1.30 19.45
N GLY A 375 -9.60 -0.55 19.93
CA GLY A 375 -9.51 0.91 19.88
C GLY A 375 -10.49 1.59 20.82
N GLY A 376 -10.37 2.90 20.90
CA GLY A 376 -11.31 3.71 21.66
C GLY A 376 -11.24 5.19 21.28
N THR A 377 -12.36 5.88 21.43
CA THR A 377 -12.48 7.32 21.22
C THR A 377 -12.88 7.96 22.53
N TYR A 378 -12.16 9.01 22.92
CA TYR A 378 -12.47 9.86 24.05
C TYR A 378 -12.98 11.23 23.57
N ASN A 379 -14.23 11.55 23.86
CA ASN A 379 -14.82 12.86 23.60
C ASN A 379 -14.33 13.85 24.65
N VAL A 380 -13.39 14.72 24.28
CA VAL A 380 -12.81 15.75 25.15
C VAL A 380 -13.87 16.79 25.50
N ASN A 381 -14.59 17.23 24.46
CA ASN A 381 -15.75 18.14 24.52
C ASN A 381 -16.62 17.89 23.27
N ASP A 382 -17.67 18.69 23.08
CA ASP A 382 -18.62 18.56 21.97
C ASP A 382 -17.99 18.80 20.58
N MET A 383 -16.82 19.47 20.51
CA MET A 383 -16.11 19.81 19.27
C MET A 383 -14.88 18.95 19.01
N THR A 384 -14.37 18.23 20.01
CA THR A 384 -13.06 17.56 19.88
C THR A 384 -13.11 16.15 20.45
N SER A 385 -12.68 15.19 19.67
CA SER A 385 -12.45 13.83 20.12
C SER A 385 -11.03 13.34 19.76
N LEU A 386 -10.51 12.43 20.58
CA LEU A 386 -9.23 11.75 20.38
C LEU A 386 -9.50 10.26 20.25
N THR A 387 -8.92 9.65 19.24
CA THR A 387 -9.04 8.20 18.98
C THR A 387 -7.68 7.54 19.04
N PHE A 388 -7.63 6.39 19.68
CA PHE A 388 -6.49 5.47 19.68
C PHE A 388 -6.95 4.11 19.15
N ALA A 389 -6.10 3.46 18.35
CA ALA A 389 -6.28 2.06 17.97
C ALA A 389 -4.95 1.31 17.99
N TYR A 390 -5.04 0.01 18.19
CA TYR A 390 -3.98 -0.95 18.06
C TYR A 390 -4.47 -2.11 17.21
N THR A 391 -3.71 -2.48 16.21
CA THR A 391 -3.95 -3.65 15.37
C THR A 391 -2.72 -4.53 15.36
N HIS A 392 -2.91 -5.83 15.60
CA HIS A 392 -1.90 -6.85 15.36
C HIS A 392 -2.26 -7.61 14.09
N VAL A 393 -1.33 -7.68 13.14
CA VAL A 393 -1.46 -8.39 11.87
C VAL A 393 -0.54 -9.62 11.93
N MET A 394 -1.14 -10.79 11.91
CA MET A 394 -0.46 -12.08 11.77
C MET A 394 -0.45 -12.43 10.28
N ILE A 395 0.71 -12.74 9.73
CA ILE A 395 0.91 -13.10 8.33
C ILE A 395 1.37 -14.55 8.30
N ASP A 396 0.80 -15.35 7.42
CA ASP A 396 1.19 -16.75 7.27
C ASP A 396 2.64 -16.85 6.76
N ASP A 397 3.39 -17.79 7.29
CA ASP A 397 4.76 -18.08 6.83
C ASP A 397 4.71 -18.52 5.35
N VAL A 398 5.62 -17.99 4.54
CA VAL A 398 5.67 -18.30 3.10
C VAL A 398 7.09 -18.66 2.68
N SER A 399 7.19 -19.42 1.58
CA SER A 399 8.46 -19.72 0.93
C SER A 399 8.51 -19.08 -0.45
N VAL A 400 9.69 -18.61 -0.84
CA VAL A 400 10.01 -18.14 -2.19
C VAL A 400 10.93 -19.18 -2.82
N SER A 401 10.64 -19.55 -4.07
CA SER A 401 11.47 -20.43 -4.88
C SER A 401 11.56 -19.87 -6.29
N ARG A 402 12.75 -19.45 -6.70
CA ARG A 402 13.04 -18.92 -8.04
C ARG A 402 14.15 -19.72 -8.66
N ASP A 403 13.93 -20.27 -9.86
CA ASP A 403 14.87 -21.12 -10.60
C ASP A 403 15.29 -20.39 -11.89
N SER A 404 16.58 -20.10 -12.01
CA SER A 404 17.16 -19.44 -13.19
C SER A 404 17.12 -20.27 -14.47
N THR A 405 16.72 -21.57 -14.37
CA THR A 405 16.75 -22.52 -15.50
C THR A 405 15.39 -23.11 -15.84
N ASP A 406 14.32 -22.74 -15.15
CA ASP A 406 13.00 -23.34 -15.33
C ASP A 406 12.37 -23.09 -16.70
N GLY A 407 13.00 -22.25 -17.54
CA GLY A 407 12.60 -22.00 -18.90
C GLY A 407 11.21 -21.38 -19.03
N GLY A 408 10.75 -20.75 -17.95
CA GLY A 408 9.52 -19.98 -17.94
C GLY A 408 9.49 -18.96 -19.07
N ALA A 409 8.33 -18.50 -19.46
CA ALA A 409 8.13 -17.65 -20.63
C ALA A 409 8.94 -16.33 -20.61
N THR A 410 9.56 -16.01 -19.49
CA THR A 410 10.26 -14.74 -19.27
C THR A 410 11.76 -14.87 -19.08
N ASP A 411 12.31 -16.04 -18.69
CA ASP A 411 13.73 -16.21 -18.40
C ASP A 411 14.32 -15.06 -17.49
N GLU A 412 13.43 -14.48 -16.67
CA GLU A 412 13.69 -13.23 -15.91
C GLU A 412 14.74 -13.43 -14.82
N ASP A 413 14.84 -14.64 -14.28
CA ASP A 413 15.78 -14.99 -13.22
C ASP A 413 17.14 -15.49 -13.73
N ALA A 414 17.30 -15.66 -15.05
CA ALA A 414 18.57 -16.12 -15.64
C ALA A 414 19.79 -15.24 -15.27
N ALA A 415 19.58 -13.93 -15.12
CA ALA A 415 20.61 -13.01 -14.68
C ALA A 415 20.70 -12.85 -13.15
N ARG A 416 19.64 -13.27 -12.41
CA ARG A 416 19.55 -13.14 -10.94
C ARG A 416 20.07 -14.37 -10.21
N GLY A 417 19.98 -15.55 -10.84
CA GLY A 417 20.34 -16.85 -10.26
C GLY A 417 19.18 -17.52 -9.54
N ASP A 418 19.44 -18.70 -8.97
CA ASP A 418 18.48 -19.44 -8.16
C ASP A 418 18.35 -18.80 -6.79
N PHE A 419 17.14 -18.85 -6.21
CA PHE A 419 16.88 -18.28 -4.91
C PHE A 419 15.77 -19.05 -4.18
N GLU A 420 16.09 -19.60 -3.01
CA GLU A 420 15.12 -20.20 -2.10
C GLU A 420 15.23 -19.56 -0.71
N ALA A 421 14.10 -19.14 -0.17
CA ALA A 421 14.04 -18.53 1.16
C ALA A 421 12.69 -18.75 1.84
N ASP A 422 12.74 -18.88 3.17
CA ASP A 422 11.55 -18.88 4.02
C ASP A 422 11.36 -17.50 4.68
N TYR A 423 10.13 -17.00 4.67
CA TYR A 423 9.75 -15.70 5.22
C TYR A 423 8.77 -15.85 6.37
N LYS A 424 9.04 -15.10 7.45
CA LYS A 424 8.15 -14.95 8.60
C LYS A 424 7.86 -13.50 8.83
N SER A 425 6.58 -13.14 8.82
CA SER A 425 6.17 -11.75 8.86
C SER A 425 5.04 -11.51 9.86
N SER A 426 5.04 -10.32 10.45
CA SER A 426 3.95 -9.81 11.29
C SER A 426 4.02 -8.30 11.35
N ALA A 427 2.95 -7.64 11.82
CA ALA A 427 3.01 -6.20 12.10
C ALA A 427 2.21 -5.80 13.33
N ASN A 428 2.68 -4.74 13.99
CA ASN A 428 1.93 -4.03 15.02
C ASN A 428 1.67 -2.61 14.54
N VAL A 429 0.41 -2.17 14.58
CA VAL A 429 0.01 -0.86 14.12
C VAL A 429 -0.60 -0.07 15.28
N PHE A 430 -0.05 1.10 15.57
CA PHE A 430 -0.55 2.02 16.57
C PHE A 430 -1.09 3.27 15.87
N SER A 431 -2.39 3.48 15.93
CA SER A 431 -3.04 4.61 15.26
C SER A 431 -3.54 5.63 16.29
N LEU A 432 -3.31 6.90 15.99
CA LEU A 432 -3.82 8.03 16.76
C LEU A 432 -4.56 8.98 15.82
N ALA A 433 -5.69 9.52 16.27
CA ALA A 433 -6.40 10.56 15.53
C ALA A 433 -7.01 11.61 16.43
N MET A 434 -7.21 12.79 15.84
CA MET A 434 -7.97 13.89 16.41
C MET A 434 -9.04 14.32 15.41
N ASN A 435 -10.28 14.39 15.87
CA ASN A 435 -11.41 14.93 15.11
C ASN A 435 -11.86 16.24 15.76
N MET A 436 -12.03 17.29 14.95
CA MET A 436 -12.43 18.64 15.39
C MET A 436 -13.55 19.16 14.50
N SER A 437 -14.64 19.65 15.12
CA SER A 437 -15.78 20.30 14.46
C SER A 437 -15.91 21.75 14.91
N PHE A 438 -16.28 22.68 14.00
CA PHE A 438 -16.29 24.13 14.25
C PHE A 438 -17.59 24.77 13.82
#